data_ac7e67215a598147c9c3670d835b37e9
#
_entry.id   ac7e67215a598147c9c3670d835b37e9
#
_cell.length_a   1.000
_cell.length_b   1.000
_cell.length_c   1.000
_cell.angle_alpha   90.00
_cell.angle_beta   90.00
_cell.angle_gamma   90.00
#
_symmetry.space_group_name_H-M   'P 1'
#
loop_
_entity.id
_entity.type
_entity.pdbx_description
1 polymer ?
#
loop_
_entity_poly.entity_id
_entity_poly.type
_entity_poly.pdbx_seq_one_letter_code
_entity_poly.pdbx_strand_id
1 'polypeptide(L)'
;LKVKVSKLYEFNGLERVEVKEAGIGSIVAISGISDIHIGDTLCSPECILPIPFQKISEPTIAMQFIVNDSPLAGQEGKYVTSRHIRDRLFRELNTDVSLRVEETDTTECFKVSGRGELHLSVLIENMRREGYEFAVSKAEVLYHTDESGKRTEPMELCYIDVPNEFAGAVIEKL
;
A
#
# COMPACT_ATOMS: atom_id res chain seq x y z
N LEU A 1 -6.19 -22.35 -5.21
CA LEU A 1 -7.61 -22.02 -5.51
C LEU A 1 -7.89 -22.31 -6.98
N LYS A 2 -9.06 -22.91 -7.31
CA LYS A 2 -9.51 -23.02 -8.70
C LYS A 2 -10.42 -21.83 -9.01
N VAL A 3 -10.06 -21.05 -10.01
CA VAL A 3 -10.79 -19.85 -10.42
C VAL A 3 -11.19 -19.95 -11.88
N LYS A 4 -12.23 -19.23 -12.29
CA LYS A 4 -12.68 -19.15 -13.67
C LYS A 4 -12.55 -17.73 -14.16
N VAL A 5 -11.74 -17.52 -15.18
CA VAL A 5 -11.66 -16.24 -15.88
C VAL A 5 -12.97 -16.05 -16.68
N SER A 6 -13.67 -14.95 -16.43
CA SER A 6 -14.92 -14.63 -17.12
C SER A 6 -14.67 -13.88 -18.42
N LYS A 7 -13.77 -12.91 -18.39
CA LYS A 7 -13.39 -12.10 -19.55
C LYS A 7 -11.90 -11.80 -19.53
N LEU A 8 -11.34 -11.71 -20.72
CA LEU A 8 -9.94 -11.37 -20.97
C LEU A 8 -9.88 -10.14 -21.87
N TYR A 9 -9.04 -9.19 -21.52
CA TYR A 9 -8.84 -7.96 -22.29
C TYR A 9 -7.36 -7.72 -22.53
N GLU A 10 -7.03 -7.27 -23.72
CA GLU A 10 -5.74 -6.67 -24.06
C GLU A 10 -5.85 -5.15 -24.17
N PHE A 11 -4.72 -4.47 -24.03
CA PHE A 11 -4.64 -3.02 -24.16
C PHE A 11 -4.18 -2.66 -25.57
N ASN A 12 -5.02 -1.94 -26.31
CA ASN A 12 -4.68 -1.32 -27.58
C ASN A 12 -4.60 0.20 -27.40
N GLY A 13 -3.41 0.70 -27.13
CA GLY A 13 -3.22 2.07 -26.67
C GLY A 13 -3.86 2.27 -25.29
N LEU A 14 -4.87 3.14 -25.17
CA LEU A 14 -5.60 3.41 -23.94
C LEU A 14 -6.90 2.60 -23.81
N GLU A 15 -7.29 1.89 -24.85
CA GLU A 15 -8.55 1.15 -24.87
C GLU A 15 -8.35 -0.31 -24.44
N ARG A 16 -9.35 -0.85 -23.72
CA ARG A 16 -9.42 -2.28 -23.37
C ARG A 16 -10.26 -3.00 -24.40
N VAL A 17 -9.66 -3.92 -25.12
CA VAL A 17 -10.32 -4.73 -26.16
C VAL A 17 -10.52 -6.15 -25.61
N GLU A 18 -11.75 -6.65 -25.65
CA GLU A 18 -12.03 -8.03 -25.25
C GLU A 18 -11.47 -9.01 -26.28
N VAL A 19 -10.66 -9.96 -25.80
CA VAL A 19 -10.00 -10.97 -26.62
C VAL A 19 -10.32 -12.38 -26.11
N LYS A 20 -10.21 -13.37 -26.98
CA LYS A 20 -10.42 -14.78 -26.60
C LYS A 20 -9.18 -15.44 -26.08
N GLU A 21 -8.03 -14.98 -26.50
CA GLU A 21 -6.71 -15.50 -26.16
C GLU A 21 -5.69 -14.37 -26.18
N ALA A 22 -4.62 -14.50 -25.39
CA ALA A 22 -3.50 -13.57 -25.36
C ALA A 22 -2.19 -14.35 -25.43
N GLY A 23 -1.20 -13.76 -26.12
CA GLY A 23 0.09 -14.38 -26.34
C GLY A 23 1.09 -14.16 -25.20
N ILE A 24 2.22 -14.84 -25.29
CA ILE A 24 3.34 -14.65 -24.38
C ILE A 24 3.86 -13.20 -24.49
N GLY A 25 4.01 -12.53 -23.36
CA GLY A 25 4.47 -11.13 -23.29
C GLY A 25 3.34 -10.10 -23.32
N SER A 26 2.08 -10.51 -23.56
CA SER A 26 0.94 -9.60 -23.46
C SER A 26 0.64 -9.19 -22.04
N ILE A 27 0.34 -7.90 -21.85
CA ILE A 27 -0.22 -7.37 -20.60
C ILE A 27 -1.74 -7.39 -20.74
N VAL A 28 -2.40 -8.09 -19.85
CA VAL A 28 -3.83 -8.35 -19.95
C VAL A 28 -4.58 -7.92 -18.68
N ALA A 29 -5.84 -7.55 -18.84
CA ALA A 29 -6.78 -7.44 -17.73
C ALA A 29 -7.75 -8.62 -17.76
N ILE A 30 -7.95 -9.24 -16.59
CA ILE A 30 -8.86 -10.37 -16.43
C ILE A 30 -9.96 -10.04 -15.43
N SER A 31 -11.13 -10.61 -15.64
CA SER A 31 -12.25 -10.49 -14.71
C SER A 31 -12.80 -11.85 -14.30
N GLY A 32 -13.53 -11.88 -13.17
CA GLY A 32 -14.16 -13.08 -12.64
C GLY A 32 -13.37 -13.75 -11.50
N ILE A 33 -12.32 -13.09 -11.01
CA ILE A 33 -11.51 -13.56 -9.87
C ILE A 33 -11.65 -12.54 -8.75
N SER A 34 -12.16 -12.94 -7.59
CA SER A 34 -12.37 -12.07 -6.43
C SER A 34 -11.16 -12.02 -5.48
N ASP A 35 -10.51 -13.17 -5.31
CA ASP A 35 -9.44 -13.34 -4.31
C ASP A 35 -8.08 -13.51 -4.99
N ILE A 36 -7.63 -12.46 -5.65
CA ILE A 36 -6.30 -12.39 -6.26
C ILE A 36 -5.51 -11.23 -5.68
N HIS A 37 -4.26 -11.46 -5.36
CA HIS A 37 -3.35 -10.46 -4.81
C HIS A 37 -2.18 -10.22 -5.75
N ILE A 38 -1.52 -9.09 -5.58
CA ILE A 38 -0.29 -8.76 -6.31
C ILE A 38 0.78 -9.79 -5.94
N GLY A 39 1.38 -10.40 -6.96
CA GLY A 39 2.36 -11.48 -6.81
C GLY A 39 1.77 -12.89 -7.01
N ASP A 40 0.46 -13.03 -7.08
CA ASP A 40 -0.17 -14.31 -7.38
C ASP A 40 0.06 -14.72 -8.83
N THR A 41 0.30 -16.01 -9.04
CA THR A 41 0.46 -16.60 -10.37
C THR A 41 -0.79 -17.39 -10.75
N LEU A 42 -1.36 -17.09 -11.90
CA LEU A 42 -2.42 -17.91 -12.49
C LEU A 42 -1.78 -19.00 -13.38
N CYS A 43 -2.01 -20.24 -13.03
CA CYS A 43 -1.48 -21.39 -13.75
C CYS A 43 -2.60 -22.19 -14.40
N SER A 44 -2.25 -22.95 -15.47
CA SER A 44 -3.12 -24.00 -15.97
C SER A 44 -3.35 -25.06 -14.88
N PRO A 45 -4.56 -25.64 -14.76
CA PRO A 45 -4.82 -26.74 -13.83
C PRO A 45 -3.93 -27.96 -14.04
N GLU A 46 -3.40 -28.15 -15.26
CA GLU A 46 -2.55 -29.27 -15.64
C GLU A 46 -1.07 -29.02 -15.31
N CYS A 47 -0.66 -27.73 -15.20
CA CYS A 47 0.71 -27.34 -14.94
C CYS A 47 0.76 -26.22 -13.91
N ILE A 48 0.92 -26.58 -12.63
CA ILE A 48 0.96 -25.61 -11.53
C ILE A 48 2.42 -25.26 -11.24
N LEU A 49 2.91 -24.22 -11.90
CA LEU A 49 4.26 -23.69 -11.73
C LEU A 49 4.18 -22.19 -11.34
N PRO A 50 4.10 -21.89 -10.02
CA PRO A 50 4.06 -20.50 -9.58
C PRO A 50 5.41 -19.82 -9.85
N ILE A 51 5.36 -18.59 -10.33
CA ILE A 51 6.54 -17.73 -10.48
C ILE A 51 6.93 -17.24 -9.09
N PRO A 52 8.21 -17.38 -8.66
CA PRO A 52 8.63 -16.88 -7.36
C PRO A 52 8.44 -15.35 -7.30
N PHE A 53 7.66 -14.90 -6.33
CA PHE A 53 7.43 -13.48 -6.09
C PHE A 53 8.58 -12.91 -5.24
N GLN A 54 9.18 -11.83 -5.71
CA GLN A 54 10.20 -11.14 -4.93
C GLN A 54 9.53 -10.34 -3.81
N LYS A 55 9.81 -10.71 -2.56
CA LYS A 55 9.24 -10.05 -1.39
C LYS A 55 9.62 -8.55 -1.39
N ILE A 56 8.62 -7.69 -1.32
CA ILE A 56 8.81 -6.25 -1.17
C ILE A 56 9.27 -5.96 0.25
N SER A 57 10.11 -4.93 0.42
CA SER A 57 10.62 -4.53 1.73
C SER A 57 9.49 -4.26 2.73
N GLU A 58 9.70 -4.67 3.97
CA GLU A 58 8.74 -4.47 5.05
C GLU A 58 8.56 -2.99 5.39
N PRO A 59 7.40 -2.59 5.93
CA PRO A 59 7.18 -1.24 6.41
C PRO A 59 8.20 -0.84 7.48
N THR A 60 8.62 0.43 7.48
CA THR A 60 9.60 0.97 8.43
C THR A 60 9.00 1.89 9.47
N ILE A 61 7.84 2.48 9.19
CA ILE A 61 7.11 3.35 10.11
C ILE A 61 5.64 2.97 10.18
N ALA A 62 5.01 3.33 11.29
CA ALA A 62 3.57 3.21 11.49
C ALA A 62 2.97 4.51 12.00
N MET A 63 1.71 4.76 11.64
CA MET A 63 0.89 5.84 12.17
C MET A 63 -0.48 5.26 12.55
N GLN A 64 -1.12 5.89 13.52
CA GLN A 64 -2.52 5.59 13.84
C GLN A 64 -3.44 6.53 13.05
N PHE A 65 -4.44 5.95 12.40
CA PHE A 65 -5.52 6.65 11.75
C PHE A 65 -6.75 6.53 12.65
N ILE A 66 -7.24 7.66 13.14
CA ILE A 66 -8.22 7.72 14.23
C ILE A 66 -9.44 8.48 13.73
N VAL A 67 -10.62 8.01 14.08
CA VAL A 67 -11.85 8.77 13.82
C VAL A 67 -11.76 10.14 14.50
N ASN A 68 -12.14 11.19 13.78
CA ASN A 68 -12.19 12.53 14.35
C ASN A 68 -13.41 12.63 15.30
N ASP A 69 -13.16 12.71 16.59
CA ASP A 69 -14.15 12.84 17.66
C ASP A 69 -14.26 14.28 18.20
N SER A 70 -13.59 15.22 17.54
CA SER A 70 -13.63 16.64 17.94
C SER A 70 -15.01 17.25 17.69
N PRO A 71 -15.36 18.36 18.41
CA PRO A 71 -16.61 19.10 18.16
C PRO A 71 -16.78 19.65 16.73
N LEU A 72 -15.70 19.66 15.94
CA LEU A 72 -15.68 20.13 14.57
C LEU A 72 -15.75 18.98 13.54
N ALA A 73 -15.94 17.75 14.00
CA ALA A 73 -16.02 16.57 13.12
C ALA A 73 -17.15 16.69 12.10
N GLY A 74 -16.87 16.34 10.84
CA GLY A 74 -17.84 16.37 9.74
C GLY A 74 -18.01 17.72 9.06
N GLN A 75 -17.17 18.71 9.36
CA GLN A 75 -17.23 20.01 8.69
C GLN A 75 -16.45 20.02 7.36
N GLU A 76 -15.36 19.28 7.26
CA GLU A 76 -14.49 19.28 6.10
C GLU A 76 -14.65 18.04 5.22
N GLY A 77 -15.04 16.89 5.82
CA GLY A 77 -15.19 15.63 5.15
C GLY A 77 -16.59 15.02 5.20
N LYS A 78 -16.94 14.24 4.17
CA LYS A 78 -18.20 13.49 4.11
C LYS A 78 -18.12 12.14 4.82
N TYR A 79 -16.92 11.53 4.83
CA TYR A 79 -16.67 10.18 5.31
C TYR A 79 -15.92 10.23 6.64
N VAL A 80 -16.67 10.32 7.73
CA VAL A 80 -16.15 10.56 9.09
C VAL A 80 -16.24 9.31 9.99
N THR A 81 -16.90 8.24 9.56
CA THR A 81 -17.12 7.06 10.40
C THR A 81 -15.99 6.06 10.29
N SER A 82 -15.76 5.29 11.36
CA SER A 82 -14.75 4.22 11.40
C SER A 82 -14.94 3.21 10.25
N ARG A 83 -16.19 2.89 9.91
CA ARG A 83 -16.50 1.99 8.80
C ARG A 83 -16.00 2.53 7.46
N HIS A 84 -16.24 3.81 7.15
CA HIS A 84 -15.77 4.42 5.92
C HIS A 84 -14.25 4.42 5.82
N ILE A 85 -13.58 4.80 6.91
CA ILE A 85 -12.11 4.83 7.00
C ILE A 85 -11.55 3.42 6.81
N ARG A 86 -12.12 2.43 7.53
CA ARG A 86 -11.76 1.03 7.42
C ARG A 86 -11.86 0.52 5.98
N ASP A 87 -13.03 0.65 5.37
CA ASP A 87 -13.30 0.14 4.02
C ASP A 87 -12.36 0.77 2.99
N ARG A 88 -11.98 2.05 3.18
CA ARG A 88 -11.03 2.74 2.32
C ARG A 88 -9.60 2.25 2.53
N LEU A 89 -9.15 2.10 3.77
CA LEU A 89 -7.81 1.60 4.08
C LEU A 89 -7.61 0.16 3.58
N PHE A 90 -8.58 -0.72 3.82
CA PHE A 90 -8.51 -2.11 3.34
C PHE A 90 -8.57 -2.22 1.82
N ARG A 91 -9.26 -1.31 1.14
CA ARG A 91 -9.25 -1.23 -0.32
C ARG A 91 -7.88 -0.86 -0.86
N GLU A 92 -7.12 0.01 -0.18
CA GLU A 92 -5.76 0.37 -0.57
C GLU A 92 -4.82 -0.83 -0.59
N LEU A 93 -4.99 -1.81 0.31
CA LEU A 93 -4.18 -3.03 0.34
C LEU A 93 -4.25 -3.85 -0.96
N ASN A 94 -5.30 -3.69 -1.76
CA ASN A 94 -5.42 -4.38 -3.05
C ASN A 94 -4.47 -3.81 -4.12
N THR A 95 -4.02 -2.57 -3.95
CA THR A 95 -3.17 -1.86 -4.91
C THR A 95 -1.77 -1.57 -4.37
N ASP A 96 -1.64 -1.43 -3.06
CA ASP A 96 -0.37 -1.15 -2.39
C ASP A 96 0.09 -2.32 -1.50
N VAL A 97 1.02 -3.10 -2.03
CA VAL A 97 1.59 -4.27 -1.33
C VAL A 97 2.58 -3.92 -0.22
N SER A 98 3.01 -2.67 -0.14
CA SER A 98 3.94 -2.18 0.88
C SER A 98 3.22 -1.56 2.09
N LEU A 99 1.92 -1.37 1.98
CA LEU A 99 1.07 -0.90 3.07
C LEU A 99 0.60 -2.08 3.93
N ARG A 100 0.54 -1.87 5.24
CA ARG A 100 -0.14 -2.79 6.17
C ARG A 100 -1.15 -2.01 6.99
N VAL A 101 -2.32 -2.58 7.14
CA VAL A 101 -3.40 -2.01 7.97
C VAL A 101 -3.79 -3.05 9.00
N GLU A 102 -3.72 -2.69 10.26
CA GLU A 102 -4.10 -3.53 11.39
C GLU A 102 -5.20 -2.83 12.18
N GLU A 103 -6.23 -3.57 12.54
CA GLU A 103 -7.24 -3.10 13.49
C GLU A 103 -6.63 -3.10 14.89
N THR A 104 -6.94 -2.09 15.68
CA THR A 104 -6.51 -2.00 17.07
C THR A 104 -7.62 -2.52 18.01
N ASP A 105 -7.36 -2.55 19.30
CA ASP A 105 -8.36 -2.95 20.31
C ASP A 105 -9.60 -2.02 20.32
N THR A 106 -9.47 -0.83 19.73
CA THR A 106 -10.57 0.12 19.55
C THR A 106 -11.05 0.10 18.11
N THR A 107 -12.37 0.11 17.91
CA THR A 107 -12.99 0.12 16.58
C THR A 107 -12.81 1.44 15.81
N GLU A 108 -12.28 2.46 16.46
CA GLU A 108 -12.13 3.82 15.94
C GLU A 108 -10.69 4.17 15.55
N CYS A 109 -9.76 3.23 15.72
CA CYS A 109 -8.34 3.43 15.46
C CYS A 109 -7.79 2.29 14.60
N PHE A 110 -7.01 2.65 13.58
CA PHE A 110 -6.34 1.72 12.67
C PHE A 110 -4.84 2.02 12.67
N LYS A 111 -4.02 0.99 12.87
CA LYS A 111 -2.58 1.12 12.72
C LYS A 111 -2.21 0.89 11.26
N VAL A 112 -1.66 1.92 10.64
CA VAL A 112 -1.26 1.91 9.24
C VAL A 112 0.25 2.01 9.16
N SER A 113 0.87 1.01 8.56
CA SER A 113 2.33 0.91 8.44
C SER A 113 2.75 1.02 6.97
N GLY A 114 3.78 1.80 6.71
CA GLY A 114 4.27 2.08 5.36
C GLY A 114 5.79 2.19 5.30
N ARG A 115 6.32 2.39 4.09
CA ARG A 115 7.77 2.48 3.86
C ARG A 115 8.41 3.72 4.43
N GLY A 116 7.66 4.80 4.60
CA GLY A 116 8.19 6.07 5.06
C GLY A 116 7.12 7.14 5.15
N GLU A 117 7.49 8.30 5.67
CA GLU A 117 6.57 9.43 5.89
C GLU A 117 5.91 9.91 4.60
N LEU A 118 6.66 10.02 3.50
CA LEU A 118 6.11 10.45 2.21
C LEU A 118 5.03 9.48 1.72
N HIS A 119 5.25 8.18 1.87
CA HIS A 119 4.28 7.16 1.47
C HIS A 119 2.95 7.32 2.22
N LEU A 120 2.99 7.44 3.55
CA LEU A 120 1.79 7.63 4.36
C LEU A 120 1.15 9.01 4.14
N SER A 121 1.96 10.06 3.90
CA SER A 121 1.45 11.41 3.60
C SER A 121 0.69 11.45 2.28
N VAL A 122 1.14 10.72 1.26
CA VAL A 122 0.41 10.60 -0.01
C VAL A 122 -0.93 9.90 0.19
N LEU A 123 -0.96 8.82 0.98
CA LEU A 123 -2.21 8.14 1.33
C LEU A 123 -3.19 9.08 2.06
N ILE A 124 -2.71 9.81 3.07
CA ILE A 124 -3.50 10.78 3.83
C ILE A 124 -4.10 11.84 2.90
N GLU A 125 -3.27 12.42 2.03
CA GLU A 125 -3.71 13.46 1.10
C GLU A 125 -4.72 12.93 0.07
N ASN A 126 -4.53 11.72 -0.45
CA ASN A 126 -5.51 11.09 -1.34
C ASN A 126 -6.85 10.88 -0.65
N MET A 127 -6.84 10.34 0.56
CA MET A 127 -8.05 10.16 1.35
C MET A 127 -8.74 11.49 1.66
N ARG A 128 -7.97 12.53 2.02
CA ARG A 128 -8.51 13.88 2.24
C ARG A 128 -9.20 14.41 0.98
N ARG A 129 -8.59 14.28 -0.19
CA ARG A 129 -9.18 14.72 -1.49
C ARG A 129 -10.43 13.92 -1.87
N GLU A 130 -10.52 12.67 -1.47
CA GLU A 130 -11.70 11.84 -1.64
C GLU A 130 -12.85 12.23 -0.67
N GLY A 131 -12.60 13.12 0.30
CA GLY A 131 -13.57 13.62 1.28
C GLY A 131 -13.63 12.83 2.57
N TYR A 132 -12.57 12.08 2.91
CA TYR A 132 -12.42 11.46 4.24
C TYR A 132 -11.86 12.47 5.23
N GLU A 133 -12.41 12.45 6.44
CA GLU A 133 -11.96 13.25 7.57
C GLU A 133 -11.57 12.32 8.73
N PHE A 134 -10.36 12.44 9.20
CA PHE A 134 -9.79 11.62 10.27
C PHE A 134 -8.58 12.32 10.89
N ALA A 135 -8.19 11.88 12.08
CA ALA A 135 -6.97 12.31 12.74
C ALA A 135 -5.84 11.29 12.54
N VAL A 136 -4.60 11.74 12.60
CA VAL A 136 -3.42 10.87 12.54
C VAL A 136 -2.48 11.13 13.72
N SER A 137 -1.84 10.07 14.21
CA SER A 137 -0.77 10.19 15.21
C SER A 137 0.55 10.63 14.59
N LYS A 138 1.54 10.89 15.43
CA LYS A 138 2.94 10.94 14.98
C LYS A 138 3.36 9.58 14.42
N ALA A 139 4.26 9.61 13.44
CA ALA A 139 4.89 8.40 12.93
C ALA A 139 5.81 7.78 13.99
N GLU A 140 5.72 6.47 14.14
CA GLU A 140 6.56 5.66 15.02
C GLU A 140 7.42 4.72 14.17
N VAL A 141 8.71 4.60 14.52
CA VAL A 141 9.62 3.67 13.86
C VAL A 141 9.27 2.24 14.25
N LEU A 142 9.16 1.37 13.24
CA LEU A 142 8.96 -0.06 13.45
C LEU A 142 10.30 -0.75 13.66
N TYR A 143 10.45 -1.36 14.82
CA TYR A 143 11.61 -2.16 15.15
C TYR A 143 11.38 -3.63 14.80
N HIS A 144 12.41 -4.25 14.28
CA HIS A 144 12.41 -5.69 14.02
C HIS A 144 13.28 -6.41 15.06
N THR A 145 13.04 -7.70 15.21
CA THR A 145 13.91 -8.57 16.01
C THR A 145 14.63 -9.51 15.07
N ASP A 146 15.95 -9.54 15.11
CA ASP A 146 16.76 -10.43 14.30
C ASP A 146 16.68 -11.89 14.81
N GLU A 147 17.30 -12.81 14.08
CA GLU A 147 17.33 -14.24 14.46
C GLU A 147 18.02 -14.49 15.81
N SER A 148 18.85 -13.56 16.28
CA SER A 148 19.54 -13.62 17.58
C SER A 148 18.70 -13.08 18.74
N GLY A 149 17.49 -12.56 18.46
CA GLY A 149 16.62 -11.92 19.45
C GLY A 149 16.98 -10.46 19.77
N LYS A 150 17.90 -9.86 19.00
CA LYS A 150 18.30 -8.46 19.18
C LYS A 150 17.35 -7.55 18.40
N ARG A 151 16.91 -6.47 19.04
CA ARG A 151 16.11 -5.40 18.42
C ARG A 151 16.95 -4.63 17.42
N THR A 152 16.44 -4.51 16.20
CA THR A 152 17.06 -3.77 15.09
C THR A 152 16.11 -2.69 14.59
N GLU A 153 16.68 -1.61 14.08
CA GLU A 153 15.95 -0.52 13.43
C GLU A 153 16.25 -0.49 11.94
N PRO A 154 15.34 0.03 11.10
CA PRO A 154 15.56 0.14 9.67
C PRO A 154 16.68 1.15 9.40
N MET A 155 17.65 0.74 8.57
CA MET A 155 18.78 1.57 8.14
C MET A 155 18.86 1.52 6.61
N GLU A 156 19.21 2.65 6.00
CA GLU A 156 19.38 2.78 4.56
C GLU A 156 20.77 3.32 4.24
N LEU A 157 21.33 2.86 3.12
CA LEU A 157 22.54 3.42 2.54
C LEU A 157 22.14 4.45 1.48
N CYS A 158 22.37 5.74 1.78
CA CYS A 158 22.04 6.83 0.88
C CYS A 158 23.26 7.27 0.06
N TYR A 159 23.08 7.34 -1.26
CA TYR A 159 24.03 7.98 -2.17
C TYR A 159 23.42 9.31 -2.61
N ILE A 160 24.12 10.41 -2.27
CA ILE A 160 23.61 11.75 -2.55
C ILE A 160 24.58 12.46 -3.49
N ASP A 161 24.09 12.79 -4.69
CA ASP A 161 24.83 13.53 -5.69
C ASP A 161 24.31 14.97 -5.75
N VAL A 162 25.17 15.92 -5.37
CA VAL A 162 24.82 17.35 -5.32
C VAL A 162 25.99 18.22 -5.81
N PRO A 163 25.73 19.39 -6.39
CA PRO A 163 26.76 20.38 -6.68
C PRO A 163 27.59 20.73 -5.43
N ASN A 164 28.88 20.97 -5.59
CA ASN A 164 29.83 21.24 -4.49
C ASN A 164 29.38 22.39 -3.58
N GLU A 165 28.71 23.40 -4.09
CA GLU A 165 28.19 24.54 -3.34
C GLU A 165 27.12 24.16 -2.29
N PHE A 166 26.41 23.01 -2.47
CA PHE A 166 25.38 22.52 -1.56
C PHE A 166 25.85 21.38 -0.64
N ALA A 167 27.07 20.86 -0.84
CA ALA A 167 27.57 19.72 -0.09
C ALA A 167 27.60 19.97 1.42
N GLY A 168 28.01 21.17 1.85
CA GLY A 168 28.03 21.55 3.26
C GLY A 168 26.65 21.54 3.91
N ALA A 169 25.64 22.08 3.23
CA ALA A 169 24.26 22.12 3.72
C ALA A 169 23.61 20.72 3.81
N VAL A 170 24.00 19.80 2.93
CA VAL A 170 23.53 18.42 2.99
C VAL A 170 24.16 17.67 4.17
N ILE A 171 25.48 17.82 4.36
CA ILE A 171 26.21 17.17 5.49
C ILE A 171 25.68 17.67 6.84
N GLU A 172 25.29 18.94 6.95
CA GLU A 172 24.74 19.48 8.19
C GLU A 172 23.35 18.91 8.53
N LYS A 173 22.58 18.46 7.51
CA LYS A 173 21.22 17.93 7.70
C LYS A 173 21.17 16.43 7.93
N LEU A 174 22.21 15.69 7.63
CA LEU A 174 22.35 14.25 7.83
C LEU A 174 23.00 13.93 9.18
#